data_fa7c17a45b367c605afad5e9b76d10b2
#
_entry.id   fa7c17a45b367c605afad5e9b76d10b2
#
_cell.length_a   1.000
_cell.length_b   1.000
_cell.length_c   1.000
_cell.angle_alpha   90.00
_cell.angle_beta   90.00
_cell.angle_gamma   90.00
#
_symmetry.space_group_name_H-M   'P 1'
#
loop_
_entity.id
_entity.type
_entity.pdbx_description
1 polymer ?
#
loop_
_entity_poly.entity_id
_entity_poly.type
_entity_poly.pdbx_seq_one_letter_code
_entity_poly.pdbx_strand_id
1 'polypeptide(L)'
;MLAALFLCVPAVTSQAVDFQIKGQWNMGFGLADTKFTSYIRNGSGTKIKSNNNDRFAARQRLLLQLDAVASESLSGTVMFHIGPQKWGFGPQGGAMGADGVFVKVRQAYIDWKVPDTTIQTRMGIQNFAMPYAAGGSAVFDLRGASINSHVDFNENIGLTAMWFRPYNDNYTGSNDTDGTNGYLNNNDNAGYLDNMDLFALMLPVNYGGVSVTPWARYGVQGRNAHNFDDYRTTNFVDGAPAVTLSPYLNAMGGGGGLNVTDYGRTSKAYGGMFWAGLPVKIKTFDPWNIEFDVNYGWVESMGRFDVKTRNDDSDIRRGSSKREGWLAKALVEYKMDWSTPGIFGWYGSGDDGSVKNGSERMPSVCPYVWMTSFMGDGNLAWGPNGDYLDLNDSMAGTWGIGFQLSDMSFVDKLTHTFRVAYWGGTNSPSMVKYMDSAYAWQSTSNLFEGPYLTTNDGLLEFNLVNVYQMYENFNINLELGYVANFMDNDTWKKDYNNFGSYEKQDIWKAQLIFTYKF
;
A
#
# COMPACT_ATOMS: atom_id res chain seq x y z
N MET A 1 -33.12 -30.48 -28.43
CA MET A 1 -33.97 -29.34 -28.79
C MET A 1 -33.41 -28.10 -28.13
N LEU A 2 -32.20 -27.66 -28.52
CA LEU A 2 -31.47 -26.49 -27.98
C LEU A 2 -30.46 -26.00 -29.04
N ALA A 3 -30.93 -25.80 -30.26
CA ALA A 3 -30.14 -25.36 -31.39
C ALA A 3 -30.94 -24.43 -32.30
N ALA A 4 -31.46 -23.34 -31.77
CA ALA A 4 -32.11 -22.33 -32.61
C ALA A 4 -32.23 -20.98 -31.89
N LEU A 5 -31.08 -20.42 -31.44
CA LEU A 5 -31.03 -19.03 -30.93
C LEU A 5 -29.74 -18.29 -31.35
N PHE A 6 -29.19 -18.65 -32.51
CA PHE A 6 -28.01 -18.01 -33.05
C PHE A 6 -28.23 -17.53 -34.48
N LEU A 7 -29.28 -16.75 -34.75
CA LEU A 7 -29.42 -16.10 -36.05
C LEU A 7 -30.32 -14.88 -35.93
N CYS A 8 -29.75 -13.81 -35.44
CA CYS A 8 -30.07 -12.41 -35.78
C CYS A 8 -29.06 -11.51 -35.08
N VAL A 9 -27.79 -11.65 -35.44
CA VAL A 9 -26.85 -10.56 -35.22
C VAL A 9 -27.01 -9.64 -36.42
N PRO A 10 -27.60 -8.43 -36.28
CA PRO A 10 -27.51 -7.45 -37.35
C PRO A 10 -26.03 -7.27 -37.65
N ALA A 11 -25.68 -7.23 -38.94
CA ALA A 11 -24.34 -6.90 -39.38
C ALA A 11 -24.01 -5.51 -38.81
N VAL A 12 -23.28 -5.50 -37.70
CA VAL A 12 -22.73 -4.29 -37.13
C VAL A 12 -21.73 -3.82 -38.18
N THR A 13 -22.04 -2.72 -38.85
CA THR A 13 -21.06 -1.98 -39.63
C THR A 13 -19.85 -1.82 -38.72
N SER A 14 -18.71 -2.37 -39.14
CA SER A 14 -17.46 -2.26 -38.40
C SER A 14 -17.15 -0.77 -38.19
N GLN A 15 -17.53 -0.22 -37.06
CA GLN A 15 -17.05 1.08 -36.67
C GLN A 15 -15.54 0.93 -36.49
N ALA A 16 -14.79 1.79 -37.15
CA ALA A 16 -13.35 1.81 -36.98
C ALA A 16 -13.05 2.07 -35.50
N VAL A 17 -12.31 1.15 -34.88
CA VAL A 17 -11.85 1.31 -33.50
C VAL A 17 -10.87 2.49 -33.46
N ASP A 18 -11.15 3.48 -32.62
CA ASP A 18 -10.23 4.59 -32.38
C ASP A 18 -9.19 4.17 -31.35
N PHE A 19 -7.91 4.39 -31.67
CA PHE A 19 -6.78 4.09 -30.81
C PHE A 19 -6.20 5.38 -30.23
N GLN A 20 -6.21 5.50 -28.91
CA GLN A 20 -5.61 6.61 -28.19
C GLN A 20 -4.37 6.14 -27.44
N ILE A 21 -3.31 6.93 -27.50
CA ILE A 21 -2.04 6.64 -26.84
C ILE A 21 -1.79 7.73 -25.82
N LYS A 22 -1.45 7.34 -24.60
CA LYS A 22 -1.08 8.23 -23.49
C LYS A 22 0.14 7.65 -22.79
N GLY A 23 0.99 8.50 -22.28
CA GLY A 23 2.16 8.01 -21.57
C GLY A 23 2.67 8.96 -20.49
N GLN A 24 3.45 8.38 -19.59
CA GLN A 24 4.16 9.13 -18.56
C GLN A 24 5.57 8.57 -18.41
N TRP A 25 6.56 9.41 -18.71
CA TRP A 25 7.96 9.10 -18.50
C TRP A 25 8.47 9.77 -17.22
N ASN A 26 9.05 8.97 -16.33
CA ASN A 26 9.67 9.44 -15.10
C ASN A 26 11.17 9.11 -15.12
N MET A 27 12.00 10.10 -14.80
CA MET A 27 13.44 9.94 -14.53
C MET A 27 13.72 10.53 -13.17
N GLY A 28 14.34 9.76 -12.29
CA GLY A 28 14.60 10.19 -10.92
C GLY A 28 16.04 9.96 -10.49
N PHE A 29 16.54 10.93 -9.74
CA PHE A 29 17.88 10.94 -9.13
C PHE A 29 17.71 11.25 -7.65
N GLY A 30 18.34 10.49 -6.77
CA GLY A 30 18.15 10.73 -5.35
C GLY A 30 19.22 10.16 -4.47
N LEU A 31 19.34 10.77 -3.32
CA LEU A 31 20.16 10.38 -2.19
C LEU A 31 19.23 10.16 -1.00
N ALA A 32 19.46 9.09 -0.24
CA ALA A 32 18.72 8.84 0.99
C ALA A 32 19.51 7.99 1.97
N ASP A 33 19.32 8.25 3.26
CA ASP A 33 19.59 7.31 4.34
C ASP A 33 18.27 7.03 5.06
N THR A 34 17.81 5.79 4.98
CA THR A 34 16.50 5.36 5.51
C THR A 34 16.63 4.41 6.70
N LYS A 35 17.82 4.26 7.26
CA LYS A 35 18.04 3.43 8.44
C LYS A 35 17.93 4.24 9.72
N PHE A 36 17.00 3.87 10.56
CA PHE A 36 16.83 4.45 11.89
C PHE A 36 17.91 4.03 12.91
N THR A 37 18.85 3.15 12.54
CA THR A 37 19.93 2.67 13.41
C THR A 37 21.28 2.81 12.74
N SER A 38 22.28 3.38 13.46
CA SER A 38 23.64 3.58 12.94
C SER A 38 24.63 2.47 13.29
N TYR A 39 24.35 1.68 14.33
CA TYR A 39 25.24 0.63 14.79
C TYR A 39 24.50 -0.67 15.07
N ILE A 40 25.17 -1.78 14.78
CA ILE A 40 24.75 -3.12 15.18
C ILE A 40 25.83 -3.73 16.08
N ARG A 41 25.45 -4.66 16.95
CA ARG A 41 26.43 -5.48 17.67
C ARG A 41 26.66 -6.78 16.91
N ASN A 42 27.92 -7.17 16.75
CA ASN A 42 28.21 -8.49 16.19
C ASN A 42 27.98 -9.58 17.25
N GLY A 43 28.08 -10.85 16.84
CA GLY A 43 27.89 -12.01 17.72
C GLY A 43 28.84 -12.06 18.96
N SER A 44 29.91 -11.26 18.98
CA SER A 44 30.77 -11.08 20.14
C SER A 44 30.40 -9.87 21.00
N GLY A 45 29.29 -9.20 20.69
CA GLY A 45 28.84 -8.01 21.41
C GLY A 45 29.58 -6.71 21.05
N THR A 46 30.51 -6.75 20.08
CA THR A 46 31.23 -5.56 19.65
C THR A 46 30.34 -4.68 18.79
N LYS A 47 30.33 -3.39 19.10
CA LYS A 47 29.63 -2.38 18.33
C LYS A 47 30.27 -2.20 16.96
N ILE A 48 29.52 -2.47 15.91
CA ILE A 48 29.97 -2.28 14.53
C ILE A 48 29.08 -1.21 13.91
N LYS A 49 29.69 -0.20 13.29
CA LYS A 49 28.92 0.77 12.49
C LYS A 49 28.20 0.00 11.39
N SER A 50 26.87 0.11 11.33
CA SER A 50 26.14 -0.41 10.19
C SER A 50 26.69 0.29 8.95
N ASN A 51 26.95 -0.47 7.88
CA ASN A 51 27.45 0.11 6.63
C ASN A 51 26.62 1.32 6.28
N ASN A 52 27.30 2.41 5.91
CA ASN A 52 26.62 3.61 5.42
C ASN A 52 25.59 3.20 4.37
N ASN A 53 24.35 3.53 4.63
CA ASN A 53 23.28 3.26 3.69
C ASN A 53 22.89 4.51 2.92
N ASP A 54 23.77 5.50 2.90
CA ASP A 54 23.66 6.59 1.95
C ASP A 54 23.63 5.99 0.55
N ARG A 55 22.47 6.02 -0.06
CA ARG A 55 22.27 5.44 -1.37
C ARG A 55 22.01 6.55 -2.35
N PHE A 56 22.91 6.68 -3.32
CA PHE A 56 22.58 7.33 -4.58
C PHE A 56 21.88 6.32 -5.48
N ALA A 57 20.74 6.70 -6.03
CA ALA A 57 20.05 5.94 -7.03
C ALA A 57 19.63 6.84 -8.19
N ALA A 58 19.73 6.29 -9.39
CA ALA A 58 19.16 6.87 -10.60
C ALA A 58 18.33 5.80 -11.27
N ARG A 59 17.09 6.12 -11.65
CA ARG A 59 16.22 5.18 -12.34
C ARG A 59 15.22 5.87 -13.26
N GLN A 60 14.68 5.13 -14.21
CA GLN A 60 13.65 5.59 -15.11
C GLN A 60 12.51 4.59 -15.20
N ARG A 61 11.34 5.09 -15.60
CA ARG A 61 10.14 4.31 -15.85
C ARG A 61 9.31 4.98 -16.93
N LEU A 62 8.74 4.18 -17.83
CA LEU A 62 7.70 4.60 -18.77
C LEU A 62 6.41 3.84 -18.49
N LEU A 63 5.31 4.55 -18.28
CA LEU A 63 3.96 4.02 -18.34
C LEU A 63 3.39 4.39 -19.71
N LEU A 64 2.95 3.39 -20.47
CA LEU A 64 2.37 3.57 -21.80
C LEU A 64 0.98 2.94 -21.81
N GLN A 65 -0.04 3.74 -22.05
CA GLN A 65 -1.43 3.30 -22.13
C GLN A 65 -1.93 3.36 -23.57
N LEU A 66 -2.60 2.29 -23.99
CA LEU A 66 -3.32 2.17 -25.24
C LEU A 66 -4.79 1.97 -24.93
N ASP A 67 -5.63 2.87 -25.41
CA ASP A 67 -7.08 2.77 -25.32
C ASP A 67 -7.62 2.43 -26.71
N ALA A 68 -8.41 1.36 -26.82
CA ALA A 68 -9.13 0.93 -28.01
C ALA A 68 -10.61 1.24 -27.81
N VAL A 69 -11.09 2.29 -28.42
CA VAL A 69 -12.47 2.79 -28.26
C VAL A 69 -13.33 2.30 -29.44
N ALA A 70 -14.18 1.31 -29.19
CA ALA A 70 -15.08 0.77 -30.18
C ALA A 70 -16.39 1.59 -30.31
N SER A 71 -16.85 2.18 -29.20
CA SER A 71 -18.03 3.06 -29.13
C SER A 71 -18.04 3.84 -27.81
N GLU A 72 -19.00 4.73 -27.64
CA GLU A 72 -19.24 5.41 -26.34
C GLU A 72 -19.58 4.43 -25.22
N SER A 73 -19.99 3.20 -25.55
CA SER A 73 -20.41 2.20 -24.57
C SER A 73 -19.40 1.07 -24.37
N LEU A 74 -18.36 0.99 -25.20
CA LEU A 74 -17.38 -0.10 -25.14
C LEU A 74 -15.98 0.38 -25.49
N SER A 75 -15.06 0.21 -24.55
CA SER A 75 -13.64 0.42 -24.77
C SER A 75 -12.79 -0.62 -24.04
N GLY A 76 -11.57 -0.82 -24.50
CA GLY A 76 -10.57 -1.64 -23.84
C GLY A 76 -9.30 -0.84 -23.61
N THR A 77 -8.68 -1.02 -22.45
CA THR A 77 -7.43 -0.35 -22.08
C THR A 77 -6.36 -1.38 -21.75
N VAL A 78 -5.17 -1.17 -22.28
CA VAL A 78 -3.94 -1.88 -21.87
C VAL A 78 -2.90 -0.83 -21.48
N MET A 79 -2.35 -0.95 -20.27
CA MET A 79 -1.24 -0.12 -19.80
C MET A 79 0.00 -0.97 -19.61
N PHE A 80 1.07 -0.59 -20.27
CA PHE A 80 2.39 -1.17 -20.09
C PHE A 80 3.19 -0.40 -19.05
N HIS A 81 3.97 -1.13 -18.27
CA HIS A 81 4.97 -0.60 -17.36
C HIS A 81 6.34 -1.06 -17.84
N ILE A 82 7.12 -0.14 -18.36
CA ILE A 82 8.49 -0.37 -18.87
C ILE A 82 9.46 0.15 -17.80
N GLY A 83 10.23 -0.76 -17.26
CA GLY A 83 11.08 -0.50 -16.08
C GLY A 83 10.42 -0.94 -14.75
N PRO A 84 10.85 -0.38 -13.56
CA PRO A 84 11.91 0.63 -13.43
C PRO A 84 13.30 0.09 -13.80
N GLN A 85 14.01 0.85 -14.61
CA GLN A 85 15.41 0.55 -14.94
C GLN A 85 16.31 1.35 -14.02
N LYS A 86 17.08 0.66 -13.19
CA LYS A 86 18.13 1.29 -12.37
C LYS A 86 19.36 1.51 -13.24
N TRP A 87 19.85 2.73 -13.32
CA TRP A 87 21.03 3.06 -14.09
C TRP A 87 22.27 2.41 -13.48
N GLY A 88 23.06 1.75 -14.33
CA GLY A 88 24.23 0.98 -13.92
C GLY A 88 23.93 -0.47 -13.47
N PHE A 89 22.65 -0.89 -13.46
CA PHE A 89 22.29 -2.24 -13.04
C PHE A 89 21.92 -3.15 -14.23
N GLY A 90 22.82 -4.10 -14.54
CA GLY A 90 22.70 -4.99 -15.70
C GLY A 90 21.41 -5.82 -15.78
N PRO A 91 20.98 -6.47 -14.68
CA PRO A 91 19.77 -7.30 -14.70
C PRO A 91 18.48 -6.57 -15.08
N GLN A 92 18.46 -5.25 -15.00
CA GLN A 92 17.33 -4.40 -15.42
C GLN A 92 17.60 -3.66 -16.74
N GLY A 93 18.70 -3.97 -17.44
CA GLY A 93 19.07 -3.31 -18.68
C GLY A 93 19.57 -1.88 -18.53
N GLY A 94 19.97 -1.47 -17.32
CA GLY A 94 20.45 -0.13 -17.05
C GLY A 94 21.97 0.01 -17.09
N ALA A 95 22.73 -1.07 -17.24
CA ALA A 95 24.18 -1.04 -17.33
C ALA A 95 24.67 -0.86 -18.77
N MET A 96 25.93 -0.49 -18.92
CA MET A 96 26.57 -0.33 -20.22
C MET A 96 26.54 -1.64 -21.01
N GLY A 97 25.99 -1.59 -22.25
CA GLY A 97 25.85 -2.74 -23.13
C GLY A 97 24.77 -3.75 -22.74
N ALA A 98 23.93 -3.43 -21.76
CA ALA A 98 22.79 -4.26 -21.42
C ALA A 98 21.51 -3.74 -22.07
N ASP A 99 20.68 -4.67 -22.54
CA ASP A 99 19.34 -4.34 -23.04
C ASP A 99 18.33 -4.25 -21.92
N GLY A 100 17.30 -3.38 -22.08
CA GLY A 100 16.19 -3.25 -21.16
C GLY A 100 15.35 -4.52 -21.10
N VAL A 101 15.06 -5.02 -19.91
CA VAL A 101 14.55 -6.39 -19.75
C VAL A 101 13.05 -6.44 -19.47
N PHE A 102 12.41 -5.35 -18.95
CA PHE A 102 11.07 -5.49 -18.41
C PHE A 102 10.02 -4.61 -19.09
N VAL A 103 9.16 -5.26 -19.85
CA VAL A 103 7.86 -4.74 -20.26
C VAL A 103 6.80 -5.57 -19.55
N LYS A 104 6.03 -4.93 -18.66
CA LYS A 104 4.98 -5.57 -17.88
C LYS A 104 3.63 -5.01 -18.27
N VAL A 105 2.60 -5.82 -18.23
CA VAL A 105 1.22 -5.33 -18.32
C VAL A 105 0.80 -4.87 -16.93
N ARG A 106 0.59 -3.56 -16.79
CA ARG A 106 0.20 -2.94 -15.52
C ARG A 106 -1.30 -2.96 -15.28
N GLN A 107 -2.07 -2.76 -16.36
CA GLN A 107 -3.53 -2.81 -16.36
C GLN A 107 -3.99 -3.39 -17.70
N ALA A 108 -5.07 -4.14 -17.69
CA ALA A 108 -5.75 -4.65 -18.85
C ALA A 108 -7.22 -4.88 -18.51
N TYR A 109 -8.11 -4.04 -19.03
CA TYR A 109 -9.53 -4.08 -18.68
C TYR A 109 -10.42 -3.60 -19.82
N ILE A 110 -11.69 -3.94 -19.70
CA ILE A 110 -12.76 -3.48 -20.58
C ILE A 110 -13.69 -2.59 -19.76
N ASP A 111 -14.06 -1.44 -20.31
CA ASP A 111 -15.14 -0.59 -19.88
C ASP A 111 -16.37 -0.86 -20.73
N TRP A 112 -17.49 -1.16 -20.09
CA TRP A 112 -18.74 -1.43 -20.73
C TRP A 112 -19.88 -0.69 -20.03
N LYS A 113 -20.58 0.13 -20.79
CA LYS A 113 -21.84 0.75 -20.38
C LYS A 113 -22.98 -0.11 -20.91
N VAL A 114 -23.78 -0.65 -19.98
CA VAL A 114 -24.93 -1.51 -20.36
C VAL A 114 -25.95 -0.68 -21.13
N PRO A 115 -26.33 -1.11 -22.36
CA PRO A 115 -27.27 -0.36 -23.18
C PRO A 115 -28.59 -0.06 -22.44
N ASP A 116 -29.13 1.12 -22.68
CA ASP A 116 -30.38 1.61 -22.10
C ASP A 116 -30.46 1.66 -20.58
N THR A 117 -29.27 1.72 -19.93
CA THR A 117 -29.15 1.84 -18.47
C THR A 117 -28.07 2.87 -18.09
N THR A 118 -28.01 3.21 -16.79
CA THR A 118 -26.93 3.99 -16.21
C THR A 118 -25.79 3.11 -15.68
N ILE A 119 -25.86 1.78 -15.85
CA ILE A 119 -24.88 0.82 -15.32
C ILE A 119 -23.61 0.89 -16.15
N GLN A 120 -22.50 1.15 -15.46
CA GLN A 120 -21.15 1.11 -16.03
C GLN A 120 -20.36 0.00 -15.33
N THR A 121 -19.76 -0.88 -16.12
CA THR A 121 -18.99 -2.02 -15.59
C THR A 121 -17.58 -1.99 -16.15
N ARG A 122 -16.58 -2.08 -15.27
CA ARG A 122 -15.20 -2.29 -15.64
C ARG A 122 -14.75 -3.67 -15.18
N MET A 123 -14.14 -4.44 -16.08
CA MET A 123 -13.70 -5.82 -15.84
C MET A 123 -12.27 -6.01 -16.29
N GLY A 124 -11.44 -6.61 -15.44
CA GLY A 124 -10.06 -6.94 -15.76
C GLY A 124 -9.06 -6.53 -14.69
N ILE A 125 -7.79 -6.47 -15.06
CA ILE A 125 -6.71 -5.99 -14.18
C ILE A 125 -6.73 -4.47 -14.18
N GLN A 126 -7.14 -3.86 -13.10
CA GLN A 126 -7.36 -2.42 -12.98
C GLN A 126 -6.87 -1.88 -11.64
N ASN A 127 -6.59 -0.58 -11.59
CA ASN A 127 -6.34 0.11 -10.32
C ASN A 127 -7.67 0.41 -9.64
N PHE A 128 -7.71 0.17 -8.35
CA PHE A 128 -8.87 0.48 -7.53
C PHE A 128 -8.43 0.89 -6.13
N ALA A 129 -9.06 1.91 -5.58
CA ALA A 129 -8.93 2.31 -4.18
C ALA A 129 -10.29 2.27 -3.50
N MET A 130 -10.34 1.85 -2.23
CA MET A 130 -11.54 2.04 -1.43
C MET A 130 -11.77 3.55 -1.24
N PRO A 131 -13.03 4.02 -1.21
CA PRO A 131 -13.32 5.44 -1.00
C PRO A 131 -12.63 5.96 0.25
N TYR A 132 -12.04 7.15 0.16
CA TYR A 132 -11.27 7.77 1.23
C TYR A 132 -11.44 9.29 1.27
N ALA A 133 -11.09 9.83 2.42
CA ALA A 133 -10.85 11.24 2.66
C ALA A 133 -9.56 11.43 3.45
N ALA A 134 -9.11 12.68 3.62
CA ALA A 134 -7.93 13.01 4.42
C ALA A 134 -6.69 12.16 4.06
N GLY A 135 -6.28 12.21 2.79
CA GLY A 135 -4.97 11.72 2.36
C GLY A 135 -4.84 10.22 2.10
N GLY A 136 -5.71 9.64 1.29
CA GLY A 136 -5.54 8.27 0.78
C GLY A 136 -6.30 7.19 1.54
N SER A 137 -6.30 5.97 1.00
CA SER A 137 -7.01 4.83 1.58
C SER A 137 -6.14 4.05 2.56
N ALA A 138 -6.58 3.95 3.81
CA ALA A 138 -5.90 3.17 4.83
C ALA A 138 -6.15 1.65 4.72
N VAL A 139 -7.03 1.22 3.83
CA VAL A 139 -7.41 -0.19 3.68
C VAL A 139 -6.94 -0.79 2.38
N PHE A 140 -7.16 -0.09 1.26
CA PHE A 140 -6.85 -0.66 -0.05
C PHE A 140 -6.72 0.42 -1.13
N ASP A 141 -5.56 0.43 -1.80
CA ASP A 141 -5.30 1.15 -3.04
C ASP A 141 -4.30 0.35 -3.89
N LEU A 142 -4.82 -0.50 -4.77
CA LEU A 142 -3.98 -1.41 -5.55
C LEU A 142 -4.62 -1.78 -6.89
N ARG A 143 -3.78 -2.33 -7.74
CA ARG A 143 -4.17 -2.98 -8.99
C ARG A 143 -4.42 -4.47 -8.78
N GLY A 144 -5.44 -4.98 -9.44
CA GLY A 144 -5.71 -6.42 -9.47
C GLY A 144 -6.92 -6.77 -10.31
N ALA A 145 -7.18 -8.07 -10.43
CA ALA A 145 -8.31 -8.59 -11.16
C ALA A 145 -9.61 -8.29 -10.41
N SER A 146 -10.50 -7.54 -11.03
CA SER A 146 -11.77 -7.16 -10.43
C SER A 146 -12.87 -6.91 -11.46
N ILE A 147 -14.10 -6.97 -10.99
CA ILE A 147 -15.30 -6.49 -11.68
C ILE A 147 -15.90 -5.40 -10.80
N ASN A 148 -16.00 -4.20 -11.33
CA ASN A 148 -16.61 -3.05 -10.67
C ASN A 148 -17.81 -2.61 -11.49
N SER A 149 -19.00 -2.61 -10.89
CA SER A 149 -20.23 -2.12 -11.53
C SER A 149 -20.79 -0.96 -10.74
N HIS A 150 -21.03 0.13 -11.42
CA HIS A 150 -21.58 1.37 -10.86
C HIS A 150 -22.91 1.71 -11.51
N VAL A 151 -23.85 2.21 -10.71
CA VAL A 151 -25.13 2.72 -11.15
C VAL A 151 -25.44 4.03 -10.45
N ASP A 152 -25.85 5.04 -11.20
CA ASP A 152 -26.39 6.29 -10.66
C ASP A 152 -27.92 6.16 -10.54
N PHE A 153 -28.45 6.34 -9.33
CA PHE A 153 -29.89 6.41 -9.09
C PHE A 153 -30.45 7.80 -9.43
N ASN A 154 -29.64 8.82 -9.16
CA ASN A 154 -29.88 10.21 -9.50
C ASN A 154 -28.56 10.98 -9.48
N GLU A 155 -28.60 12.29 -9.70
CA GLU A 155 -27.42 13.18 -9.72
C GLU A 155 -26.61 13.20 -8.39
N ASN A 156 -27.21 12.77 -7.29
CA ASN A 156 -26.62 12.86 -5.95
C ASN A 156 -26.24 11.50 -5.36
N ILE A 157 -26.86 10.41 -5.81
CA ILE A 157 -26.74 9.09 -5.17
C ILE A 157 -26.45 8.02 -6.22
N GLY A 158 -25.39 7.28 -6.00
CA GLY A 158 -25.04 6.10 -6.79
C GLY A 158 -24.80 4.88 -5.90
N LEU A 159 -24.55 3.75 -6.53
CA LEU A 159 -24.12 2.51 -5.89
C LEU A 159 -23.02 1.87 -6.72
N THR A 160 -21.94 1.47 -6.07
CA THR A 160 -20.89 0.65 -6.69
C THR A 160 -20.81 -0.68 -6.00
N ALA A 161 -20.85 -1.76 -6.77
CA ALA A 161 -20.59 -3.11 -6.31
C ALA A 161 -19.26 -3.60 -6.94
N MET A 162 -18.44 -4.27 -6.16
CA MET A 162 -17.14 -4.77 -6.59
C MET A 162 -16.95 -6.21 -6.17
N TRP A 163 -16.37 -7.00 -7.06
CA TRP A 163 -15.68 -8.25 -6.75
C TRP A 163 -14.21 -8.11 -7.12
N PHE A 164 -13.32 -8.46 -6.20
CA PHE A 164 -11.88 -8.42 -6.36
C PHE A 164 -11.26 -9.75 -5.91
N ARG A 165 -10.39 -10.32 -6.73
CA ARG A 165 -9.69 -11.56 -6.42
C ARG A 165 -8.19 -11.26 -6.30
N PRO A 166 -7.67 -11.03 -5.08
CA PRO A 166 -6.25 -10.75 -4.87
C PRO A 166 -5.37 -11.97 -5.05
N TYR A 167 -5.90 -13.16 -4.81
CA TYR A 167 -5.14 -14.39 -4.81
C TYR A 167 -5.95 -15.58 -5.30
N ASN A 168 -5.32 -16.42 -6.16
CA ASN A 168 -5.89 -17.66 -6.65
C ASN A 168 -4.75 -18.61 -7.02
N ASP A 169 -4.58 -19.66 -6.23
CA ASP A 169 -3.51 -20.65 -6.39
C ASP A 169 -3.95 -21.92 -7.13
N ASN A 170 -5.13 -21.92 -7.73
CA ASN A 170 -5.67 -23.07 -8.45
C ASN A 170 -4.97 -23.37 -9.79
N TYR A 171 -4.12 -22.47 -10.28
CA TYR A 171 -3.51 -22.57 -11.61
C TYR A 171 -2.10 -23.13 -11.59
N THR A 172 -1.57 -23.42 -10.44
CA THR A 172 -0.26 -24.03 -10.33
C THR A 172 -0.40 -25.54 -10.47
N GLY A 173 -0.05 -26.03 -11.64
CA GLY A 173 -0.07 -27.47 -11.90
C GLY A 173 0.99 -28.19 -11.06
N SER A 174 0.64 -29.35 -10.55
CA SER A 174 1.50 -30.28 -9.83
C SER A 174 2.70 -30.80 -10.65
N ASN A 175 2.83 -30.40 -11.90
CA ASN A 175 3.83 -30.86 -12.84
C ASN A 175 4.92 -29.84 -13.17
N ASP A 176 4.97 -28.71 -12.48
CA ASP A 176 6.07 -27.78 -12.65
C ASP A 176 7.30 -28.25 -11.86
N THR A 177 7.97 -29.25 -12.43
CA THR A 177 9.19 -29.82 -11.86
C THR A 177 10.43 -28.98 -12.12
N ASP A 178 10.31 -27.90 -12.89
CA ASP A 178 11.44 -27.08 -13.29
C ASP A 178 11.62 -25.80 -12.42
N GLY A 179 10.67 -25.52 -11.50
CA GLY A 179 10.76 -24.41 -10.57
C GLY A 179 10.75 -23.02 -11.24
N THR A 180 10.39 -22.93 -12.52
CA THR A 180 10.44 -21.66 -13.27
C THR A 180 9.18 -20.83 -13.07
N ASN A 181 8.08 -21.44 -12.70
CA ASN A 181 6.81 -20.75 -12.48
C ASN A 181 6.47 -20.55 -11.01
N GLY A 182 7.38 -20.49 -10.16
CA GLY A 182 7.36 -19.95 -8.80
C GLY A 182 6.08 -19.92 -7.97
N TYR A 183 5.06 -20.64 -8.36
CA TYR A 183 3.82 -20.80 -7.63
C TYR A 183 3.83 -22.15 -6.93
N LEU A 184 3.76 -22.07 -5.65
CA LEU A 184 3.87 -23.22 -4.77
C LEU A 184 2.52 -23.84 -4.57
N ASN A 185 2.19 -24.73 -5.44
CA ASN A 185 1.07 -25.58 -5.18
C ASN A 185 1.52 -27.00 -4.92
N ASN A 186 1.41 -27.43 -3.70
CA ASN A 186 1.46 -28.82 -3.32
C ASN A 186 0.07 -29.48 -3.37
N ASN A 187 -0.91 -28.81 -3.95
CA ASN A 187 -2.27 -29.27 -3.95
C ASN A 187 -2.71 -29.67 -5.35
N ASP A 188 -2.76 -30.95 -5.61
CA ASP A 188 -3.30 -31.54 -6.84
C ASP A 188 -4.82 -31.34 -7.00
N ASN A 189 -5.46 -30.66 -6.07
CA ASN A 189 -6.89 -30.43 -6.04
C ASN A 189 -7.17 -28.93 -6.06
N ALA A 190 -7.50 -28.41 -7.23
CA ALA A 190 -8.08 -27.08 -7.36
C ALA A 190 -9.29 -26.94 -6.44
N GLY A 191 -9.28 -25.95 -5.56
CA GLY A 191 -10.34 -25.74 -4.59
C GLY A 191 -10.41 -24.33 -4.05
N TYR A 192 -11.49 -23.97 -3.42
CA TYR A 192 -11.65 -22.67 -2.77
C TYR A 192 -10.69 -22.46 -1.59
N LEU A 193 -10.03 -23.52 -1.12
CA LEU A 193 -9.04 -23.42 -0.05
C LEU A 193 -7.80 -22.61 -0.44
N ASP A 194 -7.54 -22.47 -1.74
CA ASP A 194 -6.39 -21.79 -2.32
C ASP A 194 -6.73 -20.37 -2.79
N ASN A 195 -7.94 -19.90 -2.53
CA ASN A 195 -8.46 -18.64 -3.04
C ASN A 195 -8.67 -17.60 -1.94
N MET A 196 -8.64 -16.34 -2.37
CA MET A 196 -9.13 -15.22 -1.63
C MET A 196 -10.02 -14.37 -2.52
N ASP A 197 -11.20 -14.06 -2.04
CA ASP A 197 -12.17 -13.22 -2.72
C ASP A 197 -12.65 -12.09 -1.80
N LEU A 198 -12.80 -10.91 -2.35
CA LEU A 198 -13.23 -9.71 -1.66
C LEU A 198 -14.41 -9.08 -2.40
N PHE A 199 -15.46 -8.76 -1.68
CA PHE A 199 -16.67 -8.12 -2.19
C PHE A 199 -16.87 -6.79 -1.48
N ALA A 200 -17.20 -5.75 -2.21
CA ALA A 200 -17.48 -4.45 -1.62
C ALA A 200 -18.74 -3.80 -2.18
N LEU A 201 -19.39 -3.01 -1.33
CA LEU A 201 -20.46 -2.10 -1.68
C LEU A 201 -20.07 -0.70 -1.23
N MET A 202 -20.28 0.29 -2.08
CA MET A 202 -19.98 1.69 -1.84
C MET A 202 -21.18 2.54 -2.27
N LEU A 203 -21.59 3.45 -1.41
CA LEU A 203 -22.75 4.31 -1.64
C LEU A 203 -22.30 5.79 -1.70
N PRO A 204 -21.84 6.30 -2.87
CA PRO A 204 -21.52 7.71 -3.02
C PRO A 204 -22.79 8.57 -2.92
N VAL A 205 -22.73 9.55 -2.03
CA VAL A 205 -23.77 10.57 -1.82
C VAL A 205 -23.13 11.94 -1.87
N ASN A 206 -23.61 12.80 -2.77
CA ASN A 206 -23.11 14.16 -2.96
C ASN A 206 -24.29 15.14 -2.88
N TYR A 207 -24.26 16.05 -1.91
CA TYR A 207 -25.31 17.04 -1.77
C TYR A 207 -24.80 18.32 -1.13
N GLY A 208 -25.08 19.47 -1.73
CA GLY A 208 -24.83 20.79 -1.14
C GLY A 208 -23.37 21.05 -0.76
N GLY A 209 -22.40 20.50 -1.52
CA GLY A 209 -20.96 20.63 -1.21
C GLY A 209 -20.45 19.61 -0.17
N VAL A 210 -21.30 18.68 0.26
CA VAL A 210 -20.91 17.56 1.12
C VAL A 210 -20.88 16.27 0.30
N SER A 211 -19.77 15.54 0.36
CA SER A 211 -19.58 14.22 -0.25
C SER A 211 -19.34 13.20 0.84
N VAL A 212 -20.16 12.16 0.87
CA VAL A 212 -20.04 11.03 1.81
C VAL A 212 -20.13 9.74 1.01
N THR A 213 -19.20 8.82 1.22
CA THR A 213 -19.24 7.53 0.53
C THR A 213 -19.06 6.38 1.54
N PRO A 214 -20.09 6.08 2.35
CA PRO A 214 -20.01 4.91 3.22
C PRO A 214 -19.81 3.66 2.38
N TRP A 215 -18.97 2.76 2.90
CA TRP A 215 -18.67 1.51 2.22
C TRP A 215 -18.47 0.37 3.20
N ALA A 216 -18.73 -0.82 2.74
CA ALA A 216 -18.44 -2.06 3.45
C ALA A 216 -17.80 -3.06 2.48
N ARG A 217 -16.88 -3.85 3.01
CA ARG A 217 -16.15 -4.88 2.28
C ARG A 217 -16.09 -6.15 3.10
N TYR A 218 -16.44 -7.27 2.48
CA TYR A 218 -16.34 -8.58 3.07
C TYR A 218 -15.38 -9.44 2.24
N GLY A 219 -14.57 -10.25 2.91
CA GLY A 219 -13.63 -11.16 2.28
C GLY A 219 -13.72 -12.56 2.84
N VAL A 220 -13.38 -13.51 2.01
CA VAL A 220 -13.20 -14.92 2.39
C VAL A 220 -11.85 -15.38 1.88
N GLN A 221 -11.06 -16.00 2.76
CA GLN A 221 -9.80 -16.63 2.37
C GLN A 221 -9.84 -18.13 2.73
N GLY A 222 -9.34 -18.96 1.85
CA GLY A 222 -9.07 -20.36 2.11
C GLY A 222 -7.77 -20.52 2.93
N ARG A 223 -7.67 -21.60 3.70
CA ARG A 223 -6.50 -21.86 4.57
C ARG A 223 -5.17 -21.99 3.82
N ASN A 224 -5.20 -22.37 2.55
CA ASN A 224 -4.01 -22.53 1.72
C ASN A 224 -3.66 -21.26 0.93
N ALA A 225 -4.59 -20.27 0.88
CA ALA A 225 -4.36 -18.98 0.22
C ALA A 225 -3.20 -18.19 0.86
N HIS A 226 -2.69 -18.66 1.96
CA HIS A 226 -1.50 -18.17 2.66
C HIS A 226 -0.65 -19.35 3.08
N ASN A 227 0.10 -19.88 2.16
CA ASN A 227 1.22 -20.74 2.53
C ASN A 227 2.38 -19.84 2.92
N PHE A 228 2.57 -19.67 4.23
CA PHE A 228 3.49 -18.67 4.81
C PHE A 228 4.95 -18.92 4.46
N ASP A 229 5.34 -20.17 4.30
CA ASP A 229 6.72 -20.52 4.04
C ASP A 229 7.16 -20.14 2.62
N ASP A 230 6.24 -20.11 1.69
CA ASP A 230 6.53 -20.05 0.26
C ASP A 230 6.32 -18.66 -0.34
N TYR A 231 5.49 -17.85 0.27
CA TYR A 231 5.21 -16.49 -0.16
C TYR A 231 6.44 -15.55 -0.17
N ARG A 232 7.51 -15.96 0.49
CA ARG A 232 8.71 -15.17 0.66
C ARG A 232 9.77 -15.37 -0.38
N THR A 233 9.87 -16.55 -0.94
CA THR A 233 11.07 -16.95 -1.67
C THR A 233 10.92 -16.86 -3.16
N THR A 234 9.71 -16.83 -3.68
CA THR A 234 9.52 -17.01 -5.10
C THR A 234 8.56 -16.00 -5.68
N ASN A 235 9.09 -15.15 -6.52
CA ASN A 235 8.35 -14.48 -7.59
C ASN A 235 7.40 -13.35 -7.22
N PHE A 236 7.82 -12.45 -6.34
CA PHE A 236 7.40 -11.09 -6.59
C PHE A 236 8.04 -10.64 -7.91
N VAL A 237 7.27 -10.73 -8.97
CA VAL A 237 7.50 -9.87 -10.13
C VAL A 237 7.52 -8.46 -9.56
N ASP A 238 8.67 -7.81 -9.63
CA ASP A 238 8.95 -6.47 -9.16
C ASP A 238 7.71 -5.57 -9.24
N GLY A 239 7.13 -5.17 -8.10
CA GLY A 239 6.00 -4.28 -8.02
C GLY A 239 4.62 -4.89 -7.77
N ALA A 240 4.51 -6.20 -7.51
CA ALA A 240 3.29 -6.72 -6.87
C ALA A 240 3.47 -6.64 -5.36
N PRO A 241 2.73 -5.80 -4.64
CA PRO A 241 2.82 -5.74 -3.20
C PRO A 241 2.34 -7.07 -2.62
N ALA A 242 3.06 -7.54 -1.63
CA ALA A 242 2.56 -8.58 -0.77
C ALA A 242 1.19 -8.14 -0.24
N VAL A 243 0.20 -8.97 -0.42
CA VAL A 243 -1.10 -8.73 0.19
C VAL A 243 -0.92 -8.88 1.68
N THR A 244 -0.80 -7.78 2.40
CA THR A 244 -0.60 -7.77 3.84
C THR A 244 -1.94 -7.95 4.55
N LEU A 245 -2.63 -9.05 4.26
CA LEU A 245 -3.96 -9.34 4.82
C LEU A 245 -3.94 -9.50 6.32
N SER A 246 -2.81 -9.89 6.83
CA SER A 246 -2.54 -9.86 8.24
C SER A 246 -1.05 -9.63 8.41
N PRO A 247 -0.61 -8.50 8.91
CA PRO A 247 0.77 -8.35 9.32
C PRO A 247 1.20 -9.36 10.35
N TYR A 248 0.25 -9.89 11.13
CA TYR A 248 0.50 -11.03 11.98
C TYR A 248 0.92 -12.25 11.18
N LEU A 249 0.23 -12.51 10.10
CA LEU A 249 0.55 -13.63 9.23
C LEU A 249 1.84 -13.36 8.46
N ASN A 250 2.04 -12.16 7.96
CA ASN A 250 3.28 -11.77 7.29
C ASN A 250 4.45 -11.60 8.27
N ALA A 251 4.19 -11.16 9.49
CA ALA A 251 5.16 -11.14 10.57
C ALA A 251 5.54 -12.55 11.03
N MET A 252 4.64 -13.51 10.88
CA MET A 252 4.91 -14.92 11.19
C MET A 252 5.89 -15.58 10.22
N GLY A 253 5.95 -15.11 9.01
CA GLY A 253 6.80 -15.69 8.00
C GLY A 253 8.29 -15.25 8.04
N GLY A 254 9.06 -15.43 9.13
CA GLY A 254 10.55 -15.37 9.21
C GLY A 254 11.23 -14.03 8.80
N GLY A 255 10.99 -12.95 9.46
CA GLY A 255 11.56 -11.59 9.31
C GLY A 255 10.54 -10.56 9.67
N GLY A 256 9.35 -10.98 10.05
CA GLY A 256 8.34 -10.12 10.59
C GLY A 256 8.53 -9.84 12.07
N GLY A 257 7.75 -8.92 12.62
CA GLY A 257 7.92 -8.35 13.93
C GLY A 257 7.96 -9.32 15.11
N LEU A 258 7.28 -10.48 15.03
CA LEU A 258 7.21 -11.41 16.15
C LEU A 258 8.15 -12.60 15.99
N ASN A 259 8.74 -13.04 17.10
CA ASN A 259 9.60 -14.23 17.15
C ASN A 259 8.80 -15.53 17.20
N VAL A 260 8.23 -15.92 16.06
CA VAL A 260 7.42 -17.12 15.94
C VAL A 260 8.29 -18.35 15.82
N THR A 261 8.01 -19.37 16.63
CA THR A 261 8.74 -20.65 16.63
C THR A 261 7.95 -21.79 16.03
N ASP A 262 6.64 -21.71 16.10
CA ASP A 262 5.74 -22.68 15.47
C ASP A 262 4.48 -21.93 15.03
N TYR A 263 4.16 -22.09 13.76
CA TYR A 263 2.97 -21.47 13.16
C TYR A 263 1.69 -22.23 13.47
N GLY A 264 1.79 -23.38 14.08
CA GLY A 264 0.66 -24.24 14.32
C GLY A 264 -0.05 -24.63 13.01
N ARG A 265 -1.03 -25.48 13.11
CA ARG A 265 -1.90 -25.77 11.97
C ARG A 265 -3.08 -24.80 11.97
N THR A 266 -3.44 -24.32 10.78
CA THR A 266 -4.71 -23.63 10.60
C THR A 266 -5.84 -24.54 11.06
N SER A 267 -6.67 -24.07 11.98
CA SER A 267 -7.77 -24.85 12.56
C SER A 267 -9.06 -24.78 11.75
N LYS A 268 -9.12 -23.88 10.76
CA LYS A 268 -10.30 -23.62 9.93
C LYS A 268 -9.97 -23.80 8.46
N ALA A 269 -10.96 -24.24 7.68
CA ALA A 269 -10.85 -24.33 6.23
C ALA A 269 -10.93 -22.94 5.57
N TYR A 270 -11.73 -22.04 6.15
CA TYR A 270 -11.95 -20.67 5.65
C TYR A 270 -11.91 -19.67 6.79
N GLY A 271 -11.49 -18.47 6.51
CA GLY A 271 -11.53 -17.30 7.39
C GLY A 271 -12.27 -16.14 6.76
N GLY A 272 -13.09 -15.48 7.56
CA GLY A 272 -13.80 -14.27 7.19
C GLY A 272 -12.95 -13.01 7.44
N MET A 273 -13.18 -11.99 6.62
CA MET A 273 -12.57 -10.67 6.76
C MET A 273 -13.65 -9.62 6.53
N PHE A 274 -13.57 -8.52 7.26
CA PHE A 274 -14.53 -7.42 7.10
C PHE A 274 -13.85 -6.08 7.28
N TRP A 275 -14.22 -5.13 6.45
CA TRP A 275 -13.84 -3.73 6.59
C TRP A 275 -15.06 -2.84 6.34
N ALA A 276 -15.08 -1.70 6.98
CA ALA A 276 -16.03 -0.64 6.72
C ALA A 276 -15.35 0.73 6.84
N GLY A 277 -15.82 1.69 6.07
CA GLY A 277 -15.29 3.05 6.09
C GLY A 277 -16.35 4.10 5.83
N LEU A 278 -16.10 5.29 6.38
CA LEU A 278 -16.96 6.46 6.24
C LEU A 278 -16.11 7.69 5.92
N PRO A 279 -15.67 7.86 4.66
CA PRO A 279 -15.04 9.08 4.22
C PRO A 279 -16.07 10.18 4.01
N VAL A 280 -15.76 11.38 4.49
CA VAL A 280 -16.57 12.59 4.37
C VAL A 280 -15.70 13.76 3.94
N LYS A 281 -16.19 14.52 2.95
CA LYS A 281 -15.60 15.77 2.48
C LYS A 281 -16.64 16.88 2.50
N ILE A 282 -16.31 18.00 3.11
CA ILE A 282 -17.21 19.16 3.27
C ILE A 282 -16.54 20.37 2.64
N LYS A 283 -17.11 20.88 1.56
CA LYS A 283 -16.70 22.07 0.82
C LYS A 283 -17.76 23.17 0.81
N THR A 284 -18.81 23.01 1.61
CA THR A 284 -19.92 23.98 1.70
C THR A 284 -19.46 25.35 2.21
N PHE A 285 -18.39 25.36 2.99
CA PHE A 285 -17.89 26.56 3.67
C PHE A 285 -16.66 27.15 2.95
N ASP A 286 -16.77 27.36 1.64
CA ASP A 286 -15.67 27.99 0.89
C ASP A 286 -15.15 29.25 1.62
N PRO A 287 -13.83 29.40 1.84
CA PRO A 287 -12.71 28.64 1.25
C PRO A 287 -12.19 27.46 2.11
N TRP A 288 -12.99 26.94 3.03
CA TRP A 288 -12.63 25.79 3.87
C TRP A 288 -12.82 24.47 3.15
N ASN A 289 -11.85 23.57 3.27
CA ASN A 289 -11.96 22.16 2.95
C ASN A 289 -11.82 21.35 4.26
N ILE A 290 -12.84 20.58 4.60
CA ILE A 290 -12.85 19.75 5.81
C ILE A 290 -13.06 18.31 5.37
N GLU A 291 -12.14 17.44 5.74
CA GLU A 291 -12.20 16.02 5.42
C GLU A 291 -12.02 15.19 6.68
N PHE A 292 -12.76 14.12 6.79
CA PHE A 292 -12.51 13.08 7.79
C PHE A 292 -12.85 11.70 7.25
N ASP A 293 -12.20 10.69 7.79
CA ASP A 293 -12.31 9.31 7.35
C ASP A 293 -12.16 8.40 8.55
N VAL A 294 -13.12 7.51 8.75
CA VAL A 294 -13.09 6.51 9.81
C VAL A 294 -13.17 5.13 9.18
N ASN A 295 -12.23 4.27 9.50
CA ASN A 295 -12.13 2.93 8.97
C ASN A 295 -12.07 1.92 10.12
N TYR A 296 -12.74 0.80 9.94
CA TYR A 296 -12.69 -0.36 10.83
C TYR A 296 -12.32 -1.58 10.00
N GLY A 297 -11.54 -2.48 10.57
CA GLY A 297 -11.16 -3.73 9.94
C GLY A 297 -11.13 -4.89 10.93
N TRP A 298 -11.53 -6.04 10.46
CA TRP A 298 -11.51 -7.29 11.20
C TRP A 298 -11.11 -8.47 10.30
N VAL A 299 -10.18 -9.29 10.79
CA VAL A 299 -9.74 -10.54 10.17
C VAL A 299 -9.89 -11.65 11.20
N GLU A 300 -10.61 -12.69 10.82
CA GLU A 300 -10.88 -13.83 11.67
C GLU A 300 -9.60 -14.62 11.96
N SER A 301 -9.47 -15.12 13.19
CA SER A 301 -8.41 -16.07 13.51
C SER A 301 -8.59 -17.37 12.75
N MET A 302 -7.64 -17.74 11.93
CA MET A 302 -7.61 -19.05 11.26
C MET A 302 -6.82 -20.09 12.02
N GLY A 303 -6.05 -19.68 13.02
CA GLY A 303 -5.22 -20.59 13.81
C GLY A 303 -4.50 -19.90 14.94
N ARG A 304 -3.61 -20.63 15.55
CA ARG A 304 -2.74 -20.14 16.60
C ARG A 304 -1.29 -20.39 16.24
N PHE A 305 -0.41 -19.58 16.80
CA PHE A 305 1.02 -19.68 16.64
C PHE A 305 1.71 -19.59 17.99
N ASP A 306 2.93 -20.11 18.08
CA ASP A 306 3.75 -20.03 19.27
C ASP A 306 4.84 -18.98 19.07
N VAL A 307 4.95 -18.03 20.00
CA VAL A 307 5.93 -16.94 19.98
C VAL A 307 6.78 -16.99 21.23
N LYS A 308 8.09 -16.81 21.06
CA LYS A 308 9.05 -16.73 22.16
C LYS A 308 9.11 -15.31 22.73
N THR A 309 9.35 -15.25 24.05
CA THR A 309 9.71 -14.01 24.73
C THR A 309 11.22 -14.02 25.01
N ARG A 310 11.96 -13.07 24.46
CA ARG A 310 13.41 -12.98 24.62
C ARG A 310 14.16 -14.24 24.11
N ASN A 311 15.44 -14.36 24.41
CA ASN A 311 16.24 -15.56 24.10
C ASN A 311 15.96 -16.76 25.03
N ASP A 312 14.91 -16.71 25.80
CA ASP A 312 14.55 -17.83 26.67
C ASP A 312 13.61 -18.77 25.92
N ASP A 313 14.18 -19.88 25.47
CA ASP A 313 13.44 -20.94 24.74
C ASP A 313 12.37 -21.62 25.59
N SER A 314 12.35 -21.37 26.91
CA SER A 314 11.36 -21.92 27.83
C SER A 314 10.09 -21.08 27.95
N ASP A 315 10.13 -19.80 27.62
CA ASP A 315 8.98 -18.91 27.74
C ASP A 315 8.28 -18.70 26.39
N ILE A 316 7.46 -19.68 26.04
CA ILE A 316 6.65 -19.69 24.83
C ILE A 316 5.24 -19.20 25.16
N ARG A 317 4.71 -18.29 24.35
CA ARG A 317 3.32 -17.81 24.45
C ARG A 317 2.54 -18.20 23.20
N ARG A 318 1.31 -18.64 23.40
CA ARG A 318 0.42 -19.00 22.30
C ARG A 318 -0.38 -17.79 21.86
N GLY A 319 -0.15 -17.35 20.62
CA GLY A 319 -0.81 -16.24 19.97
C GLY A 319 -2.02 -16.63 19.15
N SER A 320 -2.82 -15.65 18.77
CA SER A 320 -3.95 -15.78 17.84
C SER A 320 -3.67 -14.99 16.57
N SER A 321 -4.03 -15.54 15.42
CA SER A 321 -3.94 -14.85 14.13
C SER A 321 -5.09 -13.85 13.88
N LYS A 322 -5.97 -13.63 14.85
CA LYS A 322 -7.01 -12.59 14.77
C LYS A 322 -6.38 -11.19 14.66
N ARG A 323 -6.98 -10.34 13.84
CA ARG A 323 -6.66 -8.92 13.82
C ARG A 323 -7.95 -8.10 13.74
N GLU A 324 -8.04 -7.05 14.57
CA GLU A 324 -9.22 -6.19 14.63
C GLU A 324 -8.82 -4.82 15.12
N GLY A 325 -9.16 -3.78 14.37
CA GLY A 325 -8.80 -2.43 14.76
C GLY A 325 -9.50 -1.38 13.94
N TRP A 326 -9.18 -0.12 14.23
CA TRP A 326 -9.77 1.03 13.56
C TRP A 326 -8.74 2.14 13.35
N LEU A 327 -9.04 3.02 12.41
CA LEU A 327 -8.26 4.22 12.11
C LEU A 327 -9.20 5.38 11.81
N ALA A 328 -8.95 6.53 12.42
CA ALA A 328 -9.59 7.79 12.10
C ALA A 328 -8.55 8.80 11.59
N LYS A 329 -8.92 9.55 10.52
CA LYS A 329 -8.09 10.61 9.94
C LYS A 329 -8.92 11.87 9.74
N ALA A 330 -8.29 13.04 9.85
CA ALA A 330 -8.93 14.32 9.58
C ALA A 330 -7.95 15.30 8.93
N LEU A 331 -8.49 16.17 8.09
CA LEU A 331 -7.77 17.27 7.43
C LEU A 331 -8.70 18.48 7.40
N VAL A 332 -8.17 19.63 7.81
CA VAL A 332 -8.84 20.92 7.68
C VAL A 332 -7.89 21.89 6.99
N GLU A 333 -8.32 22.45 5.88
CA GLU A 333 -7.55 23.38 5.06
C GLU A 333 -8.31 24.67 4.82
N TYR A 334 -7.58 25.73 4.61
CA TYR A 334 -8.11 27.04 4.24
C TYR A 334 -7.40 27.54 2.98
N LYS A 335 -8.14 27.66 1.88
CA LYS A 335 -7.57 28.08 0.59
C LYS A 335 -7.38 29.60 0.56
N MET A 336 -6.13 30.03 0.42
CA MET A 336 -5.73 31.41 0.18
C MET A 336 -5.25 31.58 -1.27
N ASP A 337 -5.07 32.81 -1.71
CA ASP A 337 -4.61 33.10 -3.07
C ASP A 337 -3.20 32.57 -3.35
N TRP A 338 -2.33 32.48 -2.33
CA TRP A 338 -0.92 32.13 -2.48
C TRP A 338 -0.53 30.80 -1.83
N SER A 339 -1.39 30.20 -1.01
CA SER A 339 -1.17 28.91 -0.37
C SER A 339 -2.45 28.31 0.19
N THR A 340 -2.39 27.04 0.54
CA THR A 340 -3.46 26.34 1.25
C THR A 340 -2.91 25.79 2.58
N PRO A 341 -2.89 26.59 3.68
CA PRO A 341 -2.56 26.09 4.99
C PRO A 341 -3.56 25.05 5.46
N GLY A 342 -3.09 24.03 6.14
CA GLY A 342 -3.92 22.97 6.68
C GLY A 342 -3.35 22.33 7.93
N ILE A 343 -4.24 21.76 8.74
CA ILE A 343 -3.92 20.92 9.90
C ILE A 343 -4.51 19.55 9.62
N PHE A 344 -3.75 18.52 9.89
CA PHE A 344 -4.19 17.15 9.75
C PHE A 344 -3.79 16.30 10.95
N GLY A 345 -4.46 15.17 11.11
CA GLY A 345 -4.13 14.22 12.16
C GLY A 345 -4.79 12.87 11.95
N TRP A 346 -4.30 11.89 12.69
CA TRP A 346 -4.84 10.53 12.67
C TRP A 346 -4.66 9.85 14.02
N TYR A 347 -5.44 8.80 14.23
CA TYR A 347 -5.30 7.87 15.33
C TYR A 347 -5.71 6.47 14.87
N GLY A 348 -4.77 5.53 14.95
CA GLY A 348 -4.98 4.11 14.71
C GLY A 348 -4.89 3.32 16.02
N SER A 349 -5.79 2.37 16.21
CA SER A 349 -5.69 1.44 17.34
C SER A 349 -4.38 0.65 17.29
N GLY A 350 -3.83 0.32 18.44
CA GLY A 350 -2.57 -0.40 18.62
C GLY A 350 -2.72 -1.59 19.57
N ASP A 351 -1.71 -2.45 19.57
CA ASP A 351 -1.69 -3.69 20.34
C ASP A 351 -1.68 -3.44 21.86
N ASP A 352 -2.46 -4.23 22.60
CA ASP A 352 -2.59 -4.13 24.07
C ASP A 352 -1.45 -4.80 24.86
N GLY A 353 -0.56 -5.50 24.19
CA GLY A 353 0.58 -6.22 24.80
C GLY A 353 0.33 -7.71 25.04
N SER A 354 -0.78 -8.24 24.57
CA SER A 354 -1.10 -9.67 24.61
C SER A 354 -1.19 -10.25 23.21
N VAL A 355 -0.41 -11.27 22.91
CA VAL A 355 -0.51 -12.01 21.65
C VAL A 355 -1.69 -13.00 21.63
N LYS A 356 -2.36 -13.24 22.76
CA LYS A 356 -3.40 -14.28 22.91
C LYS A 356 -4.72 -13.92 22.22
N ASN A 357 -5.08 -12.66 22.22
CA ASN A 357 -6.31 -12.10 21.61
C ASN A 357 -6.12 -11.66 20.16
N GLY A 358 -4.88 -11.68 19.66
CA GLY A 358 -4.53 -11.26 18.33
C GLY A 358 -3.87 -9.88 18.32
N SER A 359 -4.09 -9.10 17.28
CA SER A 359 -3.63 -7.72 17.15
C SER A 359 -4.81 -6.77 17.07
N GLU A 360 -4.73 -5.65 17.79
CA GLU A 360 -5.70 -4.56 17.75
C GLU A 360 -5.32 -3.46 16.74
N ARG A 361 -4.25 -3.65 15.97
CA ARG A 361 -3.90 -2.77 14.84
C ARG A 361 -4.87 -3.02 13.69
N MET A 362 -5.38 -1.96 13.07
CA MET A 362 -6.31 -2.11 11.95
C MET A 362 -5.69 -2.93 10.81
N PRO A 363 -6.32 -4.02 10.35
CA PRO A 363 -5.84 -4.76 9.20
C PRO A 363 -6.05 -3.97 7.91
N SER A 364 -5.14 -4.15 6.96
CA SER A 364 -5.25 -3.58 5.61
C SER A 364 -4.91 -4.63 4.55
N VAL A 365 -5.33 -4.40 3.32
CA VAL A 365 -4.99 -5.29 2.19
C VAL A 365 -3.80 -4.75 1.42
N CYS A 366 -3.82 -3.49 1.10
CA CYS A 366 -2.72 -2.73 0.52
C CYS A 366 -3.06 -1.26 0.73
N PRO A 367 -2.73 -0.69 1.87
CA PRO A 367 -3.02 0.70 2.18
C PRO A 367 -2.11 1.62 1.39
N TYR A 368 -2.60 2.82 1.15
CA TYR A 368 -1.81 3.91 0.62
C TYR A 368 -2.32 5.23 1.18
N VAL A 369 -1.72 5.67 2.29
CA VAL A 369 -2.01 6.96 2.93
C VAL A 369 -0.86 7.90 2.66
N TRP A 370 -1.15 9.08 2.13
CA TRP A 370 -0.17 10.05 1.66
C TRP A 370 -0.28 11.45 2.31
N MET A 371 -0.92 11.56 3.48
CA MET A 371 -0.84 12.80 4.29
C MET A 371 0.59 13.07 4.70
N THR A 372 1.23 12.06 5.25
CA THR A 372 2.66 11.87 5.45
C THR A 372 2.89 10.41 5.80
N SER A 373 4.00 9.81 5.38
CA SER A 373 4.28 8.39 5.59
C SER A 373 5.77 8.12 5.81
N PHE A 374 6.39 8.88 6.72
CA PHE A 374 7.84 8.89 6.91
C PHE A 374 8.59 9.26 5.64
N MET A 375 8.56 10.54 5.32
CA MET A 375 9.08 11.10 4.07
C MET A 375 8.24 10.70 2.85
N GLY A 376 7.04 10.19 3.07
CA GLY A 376 6.04 9.96 2.03
C GLY A 376 5.74 11.21 1.29
N ASP A 377 5.59 11.02 0.09
CA ASP A 377 5.21 11.70 -1.05
C ASP A 377 5.27 13.18 -1.10
N GLY A 378 6.03 13.40 -1.91
CA GLY A 378 5.85 14.38 -2.88
C GLY A 378 4.65 14.02 -3.76
N ASN A 379 4.58 14.66 -4.88
CA ASN A 379 3.50 14.47 -5.85
C ASN A 379 3.58 13.15 -6.62
N LEU A 380 4.56 12.31 -6.33
CA LEU A 380 4.79 11.07 -7.05
C LEU A 380 5.10 9.95 -6.07
N ALA A 381 4.19 9.02 -5.96
CA ALA A 381 4.40 7.72 -5.33
C ALA A 381 5.48 6.89 -6.04
N TRP A 382 6.55 7.52 -6.47
CA TRP A 382 7.66 6.90 -7.15
C TRP A 382 8.92 7.76 -7.03
N GLY A 383 9.95 7.20 -6.49
CA GLY A 383 11.24 7.85 -6.35
C GLY A 383 12.39 6.96 -6.81
N PRO A 384 13.58 7.53 -7.04
CA PRO A 384 14.75 6.80 -7.53
C PRO A 384 15.25 5.75 -6.52
N ASN A 385 15.10 5.98 -5.24
CA ASN A 385 15.54 5.08 -4.19
C ASN A 385 14.56 3.93 -3.91
N GLY A 386 13.46 3.84 -4.67
CA GLY A 386 12.51 2.73 -4.61
C GLY A 386 11.61 2.77 -3.39
N ASP A 387 11.11 1.62 -3.04
CA ASP A 387 10.09 1.38 -2.04
C ASP A 387 10.53 1.62 -0.58
N TYR A 388 11.69 2.23 -0.37
CA TYR A 388 12.24 2.50 0.97
C TYR A 388 11.91 3.89 1.51
N LEU A 389 11.11 4.67 0.79
CA LEU A 389 10.85 6.07 1.13
C LEU A 389 9.44 6.33 1.65
N ASP A 390 8.52 5.38 1.42
CA ASP A 390 7.20 5.34 2.03
C ASP A 390 7.20 4.23 3.07
N LEU A 391 7.50 4.59 4.31
CA LEU A 391 7.79 3.60 5.35
C LEU A 391 6.57 3.22 6.18
N ASN A 392 5.45 3.93 6.05
CA ASN A 392 4.22 3.61 6.76
C ASN A 392 2.97 4.13 6.03
N ASP A 393 2.43 3.33 5.13
CA ASP A 393 1.23 3.67 4.35
C ASP A 393 -0.07 3.29 5.07
N SER A 394 -0.02 2.45 6.10
CA SER A 394 -1.21 2.01 6.82
C SER A 394 -1.60 2.92 7.98
N MET A 395 -0.64 3.61 8.59
CA MET A 395 -0.78 4.36 9.85
C MET A 395 -1.31 3.53 11.04
N ALA A 396 -1.43 2.22 10.90
CA ALA A 396 -1.94 1.33 11.95
C ALA A 396 -0.98 1.28 13.14
N GLY A 397 -1.53 1.35 14.35
CA GLY A 397 -0.72 1.34 15.57
C GLY A 397 0.01 2.66 15.83
N THR A 398 -0.43 3.76 15.20
CA THR A 398 0.17 5.09 15.36
C THR A 398 -0.90 6.17 15.54
N TRP A 399 -0.48 7.29 16.09
CA TRP A 399 -1.24 8.54 16.08
C TRP A 399 -0.33 9.66 15.61
N GLY A 400 -0.89 10.73 15.13
CA GLY A 400 -0.10 11.89 14.78
C GLY A 400 -0.93 13.13 14.52
N ILE A 401 -0.22 14.25 14.53
CA ILE A 401 -0.74 15.56 14.18
C ILE A 401 0.29 16.27 13.31
N GLY A 402 -0.18 16.96 12.29
CA GLY A 402 0.69 17.70 11.40
C GLY A 402 0.06 19.00 10.93
N PHE A 403 0.93 19.83 10.38
CA PHE A 403 0.61 21.06 9.71
C PHE A 403 1.18 21.03 8.29
N GLN A 404 0.45 21.59 7.34
CA GLN A 404 0.92 21.74 5.98
C GLN A 404 0.67 23.15 5.46
N LEU A 405 1.56 23.58 4.57
CA LEU A 405 1.36 24.69 3.64
C LEU A 405 1.49 24.10 2.24
N SER A 406 0.38 23.86 1.59
CA SER A 406 0.37 23.37 0.22
C SER A 406 0.12 24.49 -0.77
N ASP A 407 0.46 24.23 -2.03
CA ASP A 407 0.25 25.15 -3.16
C ASP A 407 0.85 26.54 -2.99
N MET A 408 1.93 26.69 -2.20
CA MET A 408 2.61 27.96 -2.08
C MET A 408 3.21 28.35 -3.42
N SER A 409 2.79 29.48 -3.98
CA SER A 409 3.24 29.97 -5.28
C SER A 409 3.68 31.44 -5.17
N PHE A 410 5.00 31.65 -5.18
CA PHE A 410 5.63 32.96 -5.15
C PHE A 410 6.28 33.35 -6.49
N VAL A 411 6.52 32.34 -7.33
CA VAL A 411 7.13 32.43 -8.64
C VAL A 411 6.26 31.72 -9.64
N ASP A 412 6.08 32.28 -10.83
CA ASP A 412 5.29 31.63 -11.88
C ASP A 412 5.77 30.22 -12.15
N LYS A 413 4.81 29.29 -12.28
CA LYS A 413 5.03 27.86 -12.54
C LYS A 413 5.81 27.09 -11.46
N LEU A 414 6.11 27.70 -10.33
CA LEU A 414 6.79 27.05 -9.22
C LEU A 414 5.86 26.98 -8.00
N THR A 415 5.54 25.79 -7.59
CA THR A 415 4.74 25.52 -6.37
C THR A 415 5.57 24.78 -5.33
N HIS A 416 5.32 25.12 -4.07
CA HIS A 416 5.96 24.50 -2.93
C HIS A 416 4.90 23.89 -2.02
N THR A 417 5.22 22.75 -1.43
CA THR A 417 4.44 22.17 -0.33
C THR A 417 5.38 21.85 0.82
N PHE A 418 5.09 22.41 1.99
CA PHE A 418 5.80 22.10 3.22
C PHE A 418 4.86 21.34 4.17
N ARG A 419 5.37 20.29 4.81
CA ARG A 419 4.67 19.55 5.85
C ARG A 419 5.58 19.30 7.04
N VAL A 420 4.99 19.33 8.22
CA VAL A 420 5.61 18.88 9.45
C VAL A 420 4.59 18.03 10.18
N ALA A 421 5.01 16.86 10.68
CA ALA A 421 4.13 15.97 11.43
C ALA A 421 4.87 15.27 12.57
N TYR A 422 4.22 15.18 13.72
CA TYR A 422 4.66 14.34 14.81
C TYR A 422 3.92 13.00 14.77
N TRP A 423 4.68 11.93 14.91
CA TRP A 423 4.20 10.55 15.00
C TRP A 423 4.44 10.01 16.39
N GLY A 424 3.44 9.40 16.99
CA GLY A 424 3.54 8.62 18.22
C GLY A 424 2.99 7.22 18.02
N GLY A 425 3.43 6.26 18.80
CA GLY A 425 2.85 4.91 18.77
C GLY A 425 1.61 4.79 19.64
N THR A 426 0.73 3.86 19.31
CA THR A 426 -0.41 3.44 20.13
C THR A 426 -0.26 2.01 20.64
N ASN A 427 0.82 1.31 20.27
CA ASN A 427 1.07 -0.05 20.70
C ASN A 427 1.67 -0.09 22.11
N SER A 428 1.33 -1.13 22.86
CA SER A 428 1.87 -1.35 24.20
C SER A 428 3.38 -1.65 24.16
N PRO A 429 4.20 -0.99 25.00
CA PRO A 429 5.62 -1.32 25.13
C PRO A 429 5.88 -2.77 25.58
N SER A 430 4.90 -3.44 26.15
CA SER A 430 5.04 -4.84 26.57
C SER A 430 5.07 -5.84 25.42
N MET A 431 4.73 -5.42 24.19
CA MET A 431 4.87 -6.22 22.97
C MET A 431 6.33 -6.40 22.54
N VAL A 432 7.22 -5.48 22.93
CA VAL A 432 8.64 -5.46 22.52
C VAL A 432 9.38 -6.75 22.86
N LYS A 433 9.02 -7.41 23.96
CA LYS A 433 9.63 -8.70 24.35
C LYS A 433 9.42 -9.84 23.36
N TYR A 434 8.47 -9.70 22.44
CA TYR A 434 8.18 -10.68 21.40
C TYR A 434 8.85 -10.37 20.08
N MET A 435 9.58 -9.28 19.96
CA MET A 435 10.11 -8.74 18.71
C MET A 435 11.62 -8.70 18.69
N ASP A 436 12.21 -8.90 17.51
CA ASP A 436 13.67 -8.75 17.32
C ASP A 436 14.12 -7.28 17.37
N SER A 437 13.27 -6.37 16.86
CA SER A 437 13.50 -4.94 16.86
C SER A 437 12.26 -4.18 16.43
N ALA A 438 12.25 -2.85 16.61
CA ALA A 438 11.22 -1.97 16.06
C ALA A 438 11.09 -2.08 14.53
N TYR A 439 12.17 -2.44 13.87
CA TYR A 439 12.29 -2.50 12.40
C TYR A 439 12.00 -3.88 11.83
N ALA A 440 11.71 -4.85 12.66
CA ALA A 440 11.35 -6.19 12.22
C ALA A 440 10.08 -6.18 11.36
N TRP A 441 9.21 -5.18 11.53
CA TRP A 441 8.01 -4.94 10.71
C TRP A 441 8.30 -4.32 9.35
N GLN A 442 9.49 -3.75 9.16
CA GLN A 442 9.97 -3.21 7.88
C GLN A 442 10.65 -4.25 7.00
N SER A 443 10.57 -5.53 7.30
CA SER A 443 11.15 -6.54 6.42
C SER A 443 10.56 -6.40 5.01
N THR A 444 11.29 -6.83 4.02
CA THR A 444 11.03 -6.65 2.57
C THR A 444 9.62 -6.99 2.09
N SER A 445 8.80 -7.61 2.89
CA SER A 445 7.41 -7.97 2.62
C SER A 445 6.36 -7.05 3.28
N ASN A 446 6.75 -6.13 4.19
CA ASN A 446 5.81 -5.32 4.99
C ASN A 446 6.14 -3.84 4.97
N LEU A 447 6.47 -3.31 3.83
CA LEU A 447 6.82 -1.90 3.62
C LEU A 447 5.72 -0.93 4.08
N PHE A 448 4.46 -1.37 4.09
CA PHE A 448 3.30 -0.52 4.39
C PHE A 448 3.03 -0.29 5.87
N GLU A 449 3.65 -1.06 6.76
CA GLU A 449 3.38 -0.96 8.20
C GLU A 449 4.41 -0.08 8.93
N GLY A 450 5.57 0.14 8.34
CA GLY A 450 6.65 0.93 8.93
C GLY A 450 7.24 0.32 10.20
N PRO A 451 8.06 1.08 10.94
CA PRO A 451 8.55 0.66 12.24
C PRO A 451 7.38 0.54 13.23
N TYR A 452 7.49 -0.46 14.11
CA TYR A 452 6.53 -0.65 15.18
C TYR A 452 6.78 0.41 16.26
N LEU A 453 5.85 1.35 16.43
CA LEU A 453 5.95 2.40 17.43
C LEU A 453 5.11 2.03 18.65
N THR A 454 5.74 2.08 19.83
CA THR A 454 5.04 1.94 21.11
C THR A 454 4.59 3.30 21.64
N THR A 455 3.78 3.31 22.69
CA THR A 455 3.37 4.56 23.35
C THR A 455 4.53 5.38 23.94
N ASN A 456 5.73 4.81 23.98
CA ASN A 456 6.95 5.50 24.42
C ASN A 456 7.75 6.09 23.27
N ASP A 457 7.38 5.83 22.03
CA ASP A 457 8.14 6.20 20.83
C ASP A 457 7.56 7.45 20.16
N GLY A 458 8.42 8.21 19.52
CA GLY A 458 8.04 9.36 18.72
C GLY A 458 8.96 9.59 17.54
N LEU A 459 8.42 10.21 16.48
CA LEU A 459 9.16 10.67 15.31
C LEU A 459 8.67 12.08 14.96
N LEU A 460 9.54 12.92 14.42
CA LEU A 460 9.16 14.23 13.90
C LEU A 460 9.61 14.32 12.44
N GLU A 461 8.65 14.38 11.56
CA GLU A 461 8.83 14.38 10.12
C GLU A 461 8.71 15.76 9.51
N PHE A 462 9.59 16.07 8.55
CA PHE A 462 9.56 17.27 7.72
C PHE A 462 9.61 16.88 6.26
N ASN A 463 8.74 17.47 5.45
CA ASN A 463 8.73 17.32 4.00
C ASN A 463 8.73 18.68 3.31
N LEU A 464 9.50 18.82 2.26
CA LEU A 464 9.46 19.96 1.36
C LEU A 464 9.46 19.45 -0.09
N VAL A 465 8.38 19.76 -0.78
CA VAL A 465 8.18 19.39 -2.18
C VAL A 465 8.12 20.64 -3.03
N ASN A 466 8.92 20.68 -4.08
CA ASN A 466 8.97 21.80 -5.00
C ASN A 466 8.68 21.28 -6.40
N VAL A 467 7.67 21.83 -7.07
CA VAL A 467 7.27 21.46 -8.42
C VAL A 467 7.41 22.64 -9.35
N TYR A 468 8.31 22.52 -10.31
CA TYR A 468 8.46 23.49 -11.39
C TYR A 468 7.83 22.96 -12.67
N GLN A 469 6.75 23.59 -13.12
CA GLN A 469 6.07 23.28 -14.38
C GLN A 469 6.78 23.98 -15.54
N MET A 470 7.80 23.32 -16.12
CA MET A 470 8.61 23.91 -17.19
C MET A 470 7.79 24.08 -18.47
N TYR A 471 7.05 23.02 -18.87
CA TYR A 471 6.13 23.02 -20.00
C TYR A 471 4.79 22.43 -19.56
N GLU A 472 3.74 22.56 -20.34
CA GLU A 472 2.41 22.02 -20.03
C GLU A 472 2.44 20.52 -19.66
N ASN A 473 3.30 19.78 -20.33
CA ASN A 473 3.44 18.33 -20.19
C ASN A 473 4.75 17.87 -19.53
N PHE A 474 5.58 18.82 -19.02
CA PHE A 474 6.86 18.48 -18.41
C PHE A 474 7.08 19.25 -17.12
N ASN A 475 7.29 18.52 -16.03
CA ASN A 475 7.61 19.12 -14.73
C ASN A 475 8.87 18.51 -14.10
N ILE A 476 9.44 19.28 -13.18
CA ILE A 476 10.61 18.93 -12.37
C ILE A 476 10.19 19.01 -10.91
N ASN A 477 10.32 17.91 -10.17
CA ASN A 477 10.04 17.83 -8.74
C ASN A 477 11.35 17.70 -7.96
N LEU A 478 11.57 18.59 -7.01
CA LEU A 478 12.59 18.46 -5.98
C LEU A 478 11.90 18.15 -4.65
N GLU A 479 12.17 16.97 -4.10
CA GLU A 479 11.60 16.50 -2.84
C GLU A 479 12.68 16.32 -1.79
N LEU A 480 12.47 16.93 -0.62
CA LEU A 480 13.33 16.82 0.54
C LEU A 480 12.52 16.27 1.71
N GLY A 481 13.06 15.32 2.41
CA GLY A 481 12.44 14.73 3.59
C GLY A 481 13.46 14.49 4.71
N TYR A 482 13.02 14.66 5.95
CA TYR A 482 13.81 14.41 7.14
C TYR A 482 12.92 13.90 8.26
N VAL A 483 13.37 12.87 8.99
CA VAL A 483 12.70 12.38 10.19
C VAL A 483 13.68 12.34 11.35
N ALA A 484 13.40 13.13 12.37
CA ALA A 484 14.09 13.07 13.65
C ALA A 484 13.54 11.89 14.47
N ASN A 485 14.45 11.08 14.99
CA ASN A 485 14.12 9.81 15.66
C ASN A 485 14.16 9.96 17.19
N PHE A 486 12.98 9.95 17.82
CA PHE A 486 12.78 10.01 19.28
C PHE A 486 12.33 8.66 19.88
N MET A 487 12.58 7.54 19.20
CA MET A 487 12.23 6.22 19.74
C MET A 487 12.92 5.95 21.07
N ASP A 488 12.23 5.30 22.01
CA ASP A 488 12.73 5.05 23.36
C ASP A 488 13.66 3.85 23.44
N ASN A 489 14.95 4.13 23.64
CA ASN A 489 15.97 3.08 23.77
C ASN A 489 15.73 2.15 24.96
N ASP A 490 15.12 2.63 26.07
CA ASP A 490 14.91 1.80 27.26
C ASP A 490 13.79 0.79 27.07
N THR A 491 12.82 1.13 26.24
CA THR A 491 11.78 0.20 25.78
C THR A 491 12.40 -0.86 24.85
N TRP A 492 13.16 -0.45 23.85
CA TRP A 492 13.69 -1.35 22.82
C TRP A 492 14.88 -2.19 23.28
N LYS A 493 15.53 -1.87 24.40
CA LYS A 493 16.48 -2.78 25.08
C LYS A 493 15.85 -4.08 25.60
N LYS A 494 14.52 -4.14 25.66
CA LYS A 494 13.75 -5.29 26.16
C LYS A 494 13.29 -6.20 25.03
N ASP A 495 13.79 -6.00 23.83
CA ASP A 495 13.52 -6.85 22.68
C ASP A 495 13.97 -8.31 22.87
N TYR A 496 13.53 -9.19 22.01
CA TYR A 496 13.84 -10.62 22.08
C TYR A 496 15.35 -10.89 22.13
N ASN A 497 16.13 -10.20 21.32
CA ASN A 497 17.57 -10.43 21.21
C ASN A 497 18.38 -9.86 22.38
N ASN A 498 17.76 -9.03 23.24
CA ASN A 498 18.44 -8.36 24.36
C ASN A 498 19.76 -7.66 23.95
N PHE A 499 19.86 -7.21 22.72
CA PHE A 499 21.03 -6.54 22.16
C PHE A 499 21.10 -5.05 22.53
N GLY A 500 20.49 -4.71 23.62
CA GLY A 500 20.52 -3.49 24.40
C GLY A 500 21.37 -2.33 23.92
N SER A 501 21.23 -1.85 22.74
CA SER A 501 21.44 -0.46 22.32
C SER A 501 21.54 -0.36 20.81
N TYR A 502 20.43 -0.11 20.20
CA TYR A 502 20.48 0.56 18.92
C TYR A 502 20.87 2.01 19.17
N GLU A 503 21.95 2.49 18.58
CA GLU A 503 22.10 3.92 18.44
C GLU A 503 21.14 4.35 17.34
N LYS A 504 20.10 5.02 17.75
CA LYS A 504 19.13 5.61 16.85
C LYS A 504 19.78 6.72 16.04
N GLN A 505 19.40 6.82 14.79
CA GLN A 505 19.77 7.93 13.93
C GLN A 505 18.52 8.47 13.22
N ASP A 506 18.63 9.71 12.80
CA ASP A 506 17.65 10.34 11.95
C ASP A 506 17.77 9.80 10.52
N ILE A 507 16.68 9.89 9.76
CA ILE A 507 16.66 9.51 8.35
C ILE A 507 16.36 10.71 7.47
N TRP A 508 16.81 10.67 6.22
CA TRP A 508 16.62 11.77 5.29
C TRP A 508 16.60 11.31 3.83
N LYS A 509 15.97 12.12 2.99
CA LYS A 509 16.02 11.96 1.53
C LYS A 509 16.17 13.32 0.84
N ALA A 510 16.79 13.28 -0.35
CA ALA A 510 16.74 14.34 -1.34
C ALA A 510 16.61 13.70 -2.72
N GLN A 511 15.57 14.07 -3.48
CA GLN A 511 15.36 13.49 -4.80
C GLN A 511 14.88 14.54 -5.81
N LEU A 512 15.36 14.37 -7.06
CA LEU A 512 15.00 15.19 -8.20
C LEU A 512 14.33 14.28 -9.24
N ILE A 513 13.10 14.61 -9.64
CA ILE A 513 12.30 13.77 -10.53
C ILE A 513 11.82 14.62 -11.69
N PHE A 514 12.08 14.13 -12.90
CA PHE A 514 11.59 14.69 -14.15
C PHE A 514 10.42 13.86 -14.64
N THR A 515 9.30 14.51 -14.93
CA THR A 515 8.09 13.84 -15.42
C THR A 515 7.65 14.47 -16.73
N TYR A 516 7.59 13.64 -17.77
CA TYR A 516 7.03 14.00 -19.08
C TYR A 516 5.76 13.18 -19.34
N LYS A 517 4.66 13.87 -19.67
CA LYS A 517 3.38 13.26 -20.05
C LYS A 517 3.07 13.56 -21.51
N PHE A 518 2.47 12.64 -22.22
CA PHE A 518 2.08 12.79 -23.63
C PHE A 518 0.82 11.99 -23.94
#